data_7a48f3d579adf873f3648b97cc7d2d03
#
_entry.id   7a48f3d579adf873f3648b97cc7d2d03
#
_cell.length_a   1.000
_cell.length_b   1.000
_cell.length_c   1.000
_cell.angle_alpha   90.00
_cell.angle_beta   90.00
_cell.angle_gamma   90.00
#
_symmetry.space_group_name_H-M   'P 1'
#
loop_
_entity.id
_entity.type
_entity.pdbx_description
1 polymer ?
#
loop_
_entity_poly.entity_id
_entity_poly.type
_entity_poly.pdbx_seq_one_letter_code
_entity_poly.pdbx_strand_id
1 'polypeptide(L)'
;MLKEETQTKKKKKSEKVEEEIIEEESDEKVAKEESSTKSVTDLEAKKKELLEKVKALREKKIEGAEINTEELKELVKAKKRSDMLIPLDDYVKSGIYLGTRVVTPNMRPFVYRRRADGLAIFNTDLIDEKLKEGIEYLSKFNPEEIILVCKRQAGWKAAEALSKLTGIRVFTKKYPAGILTNTQLKDFTENELTVVCDHWLDKNALIDTLITKKKVLMICDTNNFSTGANQVIIGNNKSQRSLGVIFYLMTREYCKAKGIKVEIPELDWWTGEIDG
;
A
#
# COMPACT_ATOMS: atom_id res chain seq x y z
N MET A 1 -49.66 15.47 -47.95
CA MET A 1 -48.49 16.33 -48.15
C MET A 1 -47.84 16.82 -46.84
N LEU A 2 -48.55 17.37 -45.89
CA LEU A 2 -47.92 17.93 -44.61
C LEU A 2 -47.39 16.90 -43.62
N LYS A 3 -47.73 15.59 -43.70
CA LYS A 3 -47.27 14.53 -42.81
C LYS A 3 -45.96 13.84 -43.28
N GLU A 4 -45.64 13.90 -44.57
CA GLU A 4 -44.44 13.32 -45.13
C GLU A 4 -43.21 14.23 -44.98
N GLU A 5 -43.36 15.54 -45.04
CA GLU A 5 -42.30 16.51 -44.79
C GLU A 5 -41.80 16.55 -43.37
N THR A 6 -42.67 16.23 -42.39
CA THR A 6 -42.30 16.16 -40.96
C THR A 6 -41.55 14.87 -40.59
N GLN A 7 -41.79 13.79 -41.31
CA GLN A 7 -41.03 12.52 -41.10
C GLN A 7 -39.64 12.58 -41.73
N THR A 8 -39.48 13.18 -42.91
CA THR A 8 -38.17 13.38 -43.54
C THR A 8 -37.25 14.35 -42.78
N LYS A 9 -37.82 15.42 -42.14
CA LYS A 9 -37.04 16.31 -41.27
C LYS A 9 -36.62 15.66 -39.95
N LYS A 10 -37.42 14.78 -39.38
CA LYS A 10 -37.04 14.00 -38.17
C LYS A 10 -35.96 12.99 -38.48
N LYS A 11 -36.02 12.29 -39.63
CA LYS A 11 -35.05 11.31 -40.04
C LYS A 11 -33.67 11.92 -40.34
N LYS A 12 -33.61 13.07 -41.02
CA LYS A 12 -32.36 13.81 -41.22
C LYS A 12 -31.75 14.41 -39.94
N LYS A 13 -32.54 14.65 -38.92
CA LYS A 13 -32.06 15.16 -37.63
C LYS A 13 -31.51 14.01 -36.73
N SER A 14 -32.05 12.79 -36.85
CA SER A 14 -31.52 11.62 -36.15
C SER A 14 -30.21 11.11 -36.80
N GLU A 15 -30.12 11.15 -38.14
CA GLU A 15 -28.90 10.79 -38.88
C GLU A 15 -27.72 11.74 -38.57
N LYS A 16 -27.98 13.05 -38.42
CA LYS A 16 -26.94 14.01 -38.03
C LYS A 16 -26.46 13.84 -36.58
N VAL A 17 -27.33 13.45 -35.67
CA VAL A 17 -26.97 13.20 -34.26
C VAL A 17 -26.20 11.88 -34.13
N GLU A 18 -26.50 10.87 -34.94
CA GLU A 18 -25.73 9.63 -35.01
C GLU A 18 -24.33 9.83 -35.61
N GLU A 19 -24.18 10.71 -36.64
CA GLU A 19 -22.87 11.06 -37.17
C GLU A 19 -22.00 11.83 -36.18
N GLU A 20 -22.55 12.81 -35.44
CA GLU A 20 -21.82 13.53 -34.40
C GLU A 20 -21.39 12.62 -33.24
N ILE A 21 -22.21 11.64 -32.83
CA ILE A 21 -21.85 10.66 -31.79
C ILE A 21 -20.73 9.71 -32.25
N ILE A 22 -20.74 9.34 -33.53
CA ILE A 22 -19.70 8.47 -34.11
C ILE A 22 -18.36 9.21 -34.24
N GLU A 23 -18.38 10.52 -34.54
CA GLU A 23 -17.16 11.34 -34.54
C GLU A 23 -16.60 11.54 -33.14
N GLU A 24 -17.42 11.84 -32.12
CA GLU A 24 -16.96 11.94 -30.73
C GLU A 24 -16.40 10.62 -30.18
N GLU A 25 -17.02 9.46 -30.48
CA GLU A 25 -16.50 8.17 -30.08
C GLU A 25 -15.19 7.78 -30.83
N SER A 26 -14.99 8.25 -32.08
CA SER A 26 -13.75 8.02 -32.80
C SER A 26 -12.60 8.85 -32.23
N ASP A 27 -12.84 10.10 -31.86
CA ASP A 27 -11.83 10.99 -31.26
C ASP A 27 -11.43 10.54 -29.86
N GLU A 28 -12.39 10.01 -29.06
CA GLU A 28 -12.07 9.41 -27.74
C GLU A 28 -11.26 8.11 -27.85
N LYS A 29 -11.48 7.30 -28.90
CA LYS A 29 -10.67 6.11 -29.17
C LYS A 29 -9.27 6.45 -29.63
N VAL A 30 -9.12 7.44 -30.52
CA VAL A 30 -7.82 7.91 -31.01
C VAL A 30 -7.01 8.52 -29.85
N ALA A 31 -7.62 9.30 -28.96
CA ALA A 31 -6.95 9.85 -27.78
C ALA A 31 -6.52 8.77 -26.77
N LYS A 32 -7.29 7.68 -26.62
CA LYS A 32 -6.91 6.51 -25.77
C LYS A 32 -5.82 5.65 -26.41
N GLU A 33 -5.79 5.53 -27.74
CA GLU A 33 -4.72 4.82 -28.46
C GLU A 33 -3.42 5.63 -28.48
N GLU A 34 -3.45 6.95 -28.61
CA GLU A 34 -2.26 7.79 -28.52
C GLU A 34 -1.64 7.82 -27.10
N SER A 35 -2.45 7.75 -26.04
CA SER A 35 -1.94 7.64 -24.67
C SER A 35 -1.33 6.26 -24.37
N SER A 36 -1.84 5.19 -24.98
CA SER A 36 -1.28 3.84 -24.87
C SER A 36 -0.02 3.65 -25.73
N THR A 37 0.05 4.30 -26.89
CA THR A 37 1.25 4.25 -27.75
C THR A 37 2.42 5.04 -27.18
N LYS A 38 2.18 6.19 -26.51
CA LYS A 38 3.25 6.93 -25.80
C LYS A 38 3.85 6.13 -24.66
N SER A 39 3.04 5.42 -23.87
CA SER A 39 3.55 4.55 -22.81
C SER A 39 4.29 3.31 -23.35
N VAL A 40 3.90 2.79 -24.51
CA VAL A 40 4.58 1.66 -25.16
C VAL A 40 5.90 2.10 -25.78
N THR A 41 5.96 3.27 -26.43
CA THR A 41 7.19 3.82 -26.99
C THR A 41 8.23 4.17 -25.94
N ASP A 42 7.81 4.67 -24.75
CA ASP A 42 8.69 4.90 -23.61
C ASP A 42 9.22 3.61 -23.00
N LEU A 43 8.41 2.56 -22.95
CA LEU A 43 8.82 1.22 -22.53
C LEU A 43 9.77 0.56 -23.53
N GLU A 44 9.54 0.73 -24.83
CA GLU A 44 10.42 0.24 -25.88
C GLU A 44 11.75 1.00 -25.93
N ALA A 45 11.75 2.31 -25.70
CA ALA A 45 12.96 3.11 -25.58
C ALA A 45 13.79 2.67 -24.37
N LYS A 46 13.20 2.49 -23.20
CA LYS A 46 13.87 1.95 -22.01
C LYS A 46 14.37 0.52 -22.21
N LYS A 47 13.64 -0.29 -22.94
CA LYS A 47 14.04 -1.66 -23.27
C LYS A 47 15.22 -1.70 -24.26
N LYS A 48 15.26 -0.78 -25.23
CA LYS A 48 16.41 -0.62 -26.11
C LYS A 48 17.65 -0.13 -25.36
N GLU A 49 17.51 0.86 -24.51
CA GLU A 49 18.59 1.37 -23.64
C GLU A 49 19.16 0.30 -22.70
N LEU A 50 18.29 -0.54 -22.12
CA LEU A 50 18.69 -1.70 -21.32
C LEU A 50 19.41 -2.77 -22.16
N LEU A 51 18.92 -3.03 -23.40
CA LEU A 51 19.56 -3.96 -24.32
C LEU A 51 20.94 -3.48 -24.78
N GLU A 52 21.10 -2.18 -25.03
CA GLU A 52 22.40 -1.60 -25.36
C GLU A 52 23.38 -1.65 -24.19
N LYS A 53 22.91 -1.35 -22.97
CA LYS A 53 23.71 -1.52 -21.73
C LYS A 53 24.12 -2.98 -21.51
N VAL A 54 23.24 -3.93 -21.78
CA VAL A 54 23.54 -5.37 -21.70
C VAL A 54 24.52 -5.81 -22.80
N LYS A 55 24.41 -5.26 -24.02
CA LYS A 55 25.38 -5.52 -25.10
C LYS A 55 26.75 -4.95 -24.75
N ALA A 56 26.81 -3.70 -24.29
CA ALA A 56 28.07 -3.07 -23.85
C ALA A 56 28.74 -3.82 -22.69
N LEU A 57 27.95 -4.38 -21.78
CA LEU A 57 28.45 -5.23 -20.68
C LEU A 57 28.92 -6.60 -21.20
N ARG A 58 28.30 -7.15 -22.25
CA ARG A 58 28.74 -8.37 -22.90
C ARG A 58 30.05 -8.18 -23.68
N GLU A 59 30.18 -7.05 -24.38
CA GLU A 59 31.41 -6.71 -25.10
C GLU A 59 32.59 -6.49 -24.15
N LYS A 60 32.38 -5.80 -23.01
CA LYS A 60 33.39 -5.70 -21.95
C LYS A 60 33.76 -7.03 -21.31
N LYS A 61 32.85 -8.00 -21.31
CA LYS A 61 33.13 -9.37 -20.83
C LYS A 61 33.98 -10.18 -21.82
N ILE A 62 33.94 -9.85 -23.10
CA ILE A 62 34.76 -10.48 -24.13
C ILE A 62 36.20 -9.92 -24.09
N GLU A 63 36.40 -8.69 -23.57
CA GLU A 63 37.72 -8.08 -23.39
C GLU A 63 38.48 -8.50 -22.11
N GLY A 64 38.04 -9.58 -21.42
CA GLY A 64 38.83 -10.18 -20.33
C GLY A 64 38.70 -9.52 -18.94
N ALA A 65 37.78 -8.58 -18.78
CA ALA A 65 37.42 -8.12 -17.43
C ALA A 65 36.37 -9.06 -16.84
N GLU A 66 36.77 -9.96 -15.97
CA GLU A 66 35.84 -10.73 -15.12
C GLU A 66 35.07 -9.72 -14.25
N ILE A 67 33.89 -9.37 -14.71
CA ILE A 67 32.96 -8.59 -13.88
C ILE A 67 32.49 -9.52 -12.77
N ASN A 68 32.99 -9.28 -11.59
CA ASN A 68 32.71 -10.09 -10.41
C ASN A 68 31.21 -9.93 -10.10
N THR A 69 30.42 -10.95 -10.50
CA THR A 69 28.95 -10.93 -10.34
C THR A 69 28.55 -10.86 -8.86
N GLU A 70 29.49 -11.17 -7.96
CA GLU A 70 29.33 -11.06 -6.52
C GLU A 70 29.44 -9.60 -6.07
N GLU A 71 30.43 -8.84 -6.57
CA GLU A 71 30.57 -7.40 -6.29
C GLU A 71 29.37 -6.60 -6.78
N LEU A 72 28.85 -6.91 -7.97
CA LEU A 72 27.61 -6.27 -8.47
C LEU A 72 26.39 -6.60 -7.61
N LYS A 73 26.27 -7.84 -7.14
CA LYS A 73 25.20 -8.23 -6.21
C LYS A 73 25.36 -7.55 -4.86
N GLU A 74 26.56 -7.38 -4.37
CA GLU A 74 26.85 -6.67 -3.12
C GLU A 74 26.58 -5.18 -3.24
N LEU A 75 26.97 -4.54 -4.36
CA LEU A 75 26.67 -3.13 -4.64
C LEU A 75 25.16 -2.87 -4.74
N VAL A 76 24.42 -3.76 -5.40
CA VAL A 76 22.95 -3.66 -5.48
C VAL A 76 22.32 -3.86 -4.11
N LYS A 77 22.82 -4.81 -3.31
CA LYS A 77 22.37 -5.01 -1.92
C LYS A 77 22.72 -3.81 -1.03
N ALA A 78 23.92 -3.27 -1.15
CA ALA A 78 24.36 -2.10 -0.39
C ALA A 78 23.50 -0.86 -0.73
N LYS A 79 23.21 -0.63 -2.02
CA LYS A 79 22.33 0.47 -2.47
C LYS A 79 20.89 0.31 -1.96
N LYS A 80 20.33 -0.91 -1.97
CA LYS A 80 19.02 -1.18 -1.38
C LYS A 80 18.99 -0.93 0.12
N ARG A 81 20.06 -1.30 0.84
CA ARG A 81 20.16 -1.07 2.28
C ARG A 81 20.29 0.42 2.67
N SER A 82 20.94 1.23 1.84
CA SER A 82 21.03 2.68 2.08
C SER A 82 19.71 3.42 1.86
N ASP A 83 18.76 2.81 1.13
CA ASP A 83 17.45 3.39 0.80
C ASP A 83 16.32 2.92 1.72
N MET A 84 16.62 2.15 2.77
CA MET A 84 15.63 1.68 3.75
C MET A 84 15.16 2.81 4.67
N LEU A 85 13.91 2.74 5.13
CA LEU A 85 13.30 3.72 6.05
C LEU A 85 14.03 3.81 7.39
N ILE A 86 14.51 2.68 7.91
CA ILE A 86 15.32 2.55 9.12
C ILE A 86 16.47 1.55 8.89
N PRO A 87 17.53 1.61 9.69
CA PRO A 87 18.61 0.63 9.64
C PRO A 87 18.13 -0.81 9.78
N LEU A 88 18.78 -1.74 9.10
CA LEU A 88 18.42 -3.15 9.14
C LEU A 88 18.45 -3.74 10.57
N ASP A 89 19.36 -3.23 11.40
CA ASP A 89 19.50 -3.67 12.79
C ASP A 89 18.24 -3.41 13.61
N ASP A 90 17.56 -2.29 13.39
CA ASP A 90 16.31 -1.95 14.08
C ASP A 90 15.14 -2.81 13.59
N TYR A 91 15.10 -3.18 12.30
CA TYR A 91 14.17 -4.19 11.79
C TYR A 91 14.38 -5.54 12.45
N VAL A 92 15.65 -5.92 12.69
CA VAL A 92 15.97 -7.19 13.34
C VAL A 92 15.63 -7.16 14.84
N LYS A 93 15.98 -6.08 15.55
CA LYS A 93 15.66 -5.92 16.99
C LYS A 93 14.15 -5.96 17.25
N SER A 94 13.35 -5.30 16.42
CA SER A 94 11.90 -5.26 16.55
C SER A 94 11.20 -6.59 16.26
N GLY A 95 11.87 -7.50 15.53
CA GLY A 95 11.31 -8.78 15.13
C GLY A 95 10.15 -8.69 14.12
N ILE A 96 10.08 -7.61 13.33
CA ILE A 96 9.04 -7.39 12.33
C ILE A 96 9.05 -8.46 11.23
N TYR A 97 10.21 -9.05 10.97
CA TYR A 97 10.42 -10.10 9.98
C TYR A 97 9.93 -11.48 10.41
N LEU A 98 9.59 -11.66 11.70
CA LEU A 98 9.14 -12.94 12.25
C LEU A 98 7.65 -13.13 11.98
N GLY A 99 7.32 -14.10 11.14
CA GLY A 99 5.95 -14.53 10.93
C GLY A 99 5.55 -15.69 11.83
N THR A 100 4.50 -16.42 11.43
CA THR A 100 3.96 -17.59 12.13
C THR A 100 4.31 -18.89 11.41
N ARG A 101 3.92 -20.02 12.01
CA ARG A 101 4.06 -21.34 11.38
C ARG A 101 3.12 -21.51 10.18
N VAL A 102 1.95 -20.87 10.24
CA VAL A 102 0.95 -20.91 9.17
C VAL A 102 1.26 -19.81 8.16
N VAL A 103 1.27 -20.17 6.88
CA VAL A 103 1.46 -19.23 5.78
C VAL A 103 0.29 -19.37 4.83
N THR A 104 -0.44 -18.28 4.63
CA THR A 104 -1.54 -18.22 3.66
C THR A 104 -0.99 -18.14 2.23
N PRO A 105 -1.76 -18.58 1.22
CA PRO A 105 -1.34 -18.45 -0.18
C PRO A 105 -0.99 -17.01 -0.58
N ASN A 106 -1.73 -16.03 -0.07
CA ASN A 106 -1.55 -14.62 -0.37
C ASN A 106 -0.22 -14.06 0.19
N MET A 107 0.23 -14.58 1.35
CA MET A 107 1.47 -14.12 2.01
C MET A 107 2.70 -14.93 1.59
N ARG A 108 2.51 -16.05 0.90
CA ARG A 108 3.61 -16.94 0.47
C ARG A 108 4.69 -16.24 -0.36
N PRO A 109 4.39 -15.32 -1.29
CA PRO A 109 5.40 -14.62 -2.09
C PRO A 109 6.37 -13.77 -1.25
N PHE A 110 5.96 -13.32 -0.06
CA PHE A 110 6.72 -12.44 0.82
C PHE A 110 7.60 -13.17 1.81
N VAL A 111 7.45 -14.50 1.92
CA VAL A 111 8.23 -15.36 2.82
C VAL A 111 9.56 -15.70 2.15
N TYR A 112 10.66 -15.34 2.83
CA TYR A 112 12.01 -15.64 2.38
C TYR A 112 12.37 -17.13 2.65
N ARG A 113 12.17 -17.58 3.91
CA ARG A 113 12.47 -18.95 4.32
C ARG A 113 11.66 -19.36 5.54
N ARG A 114 11.67 -20.65 5.86
CA ARG A 114 11.20 -21.18 7.14
C ARG A 114 12.38 -21.50 8.04
N ARG A 115 12.27 -21.15 9.31
CA ARG A 115 13.21 -21.49 10.36
C ARG A 115 13.04 -22.97 10.76
N ALA A 116 14.02 -23.55 11.46
CA ALA A 116 13.93 -24.92 11.97
C ALA A 116 12.69 -25.16 12.85
N ASP A 117 12.28 -24.17 13.61
CA ASP A 117 11.06 -24.19 14.45
C ASP A 117 9.74 -24.15 13.63
N GLY A 118 9.84 -24.11 12.31
CA GLY A 118 8.71 -24.00 11.40
C GLY A 118 8.15 -22.57 11.22
N LEU A 119 8.72 -21.58 11.90
CA LEU A 119 8.31 -20.18 11.73
C LEU A 119 8.72 -19.65 10.36
N ALA A 120 7.81 -18.96 9.70
CA ALA A 120 8.09 -18.27 8.46
C ALA A 120 8.85 -16.96 8.75
N ILE A 121 9.81 -16.65 7.90
CA ILE A 121 10.61 -15.42 7.96
C ILE A 121 10.29 -14.63 6.70
N PHE A 122 9.86 -13.38 6.87
CA PHE A 122 9.64 -12.45 5.77
C PHE A 122 10.97 -11.94 5.19
N ASN A 123 10.93 -11.52 3.93
CA ASN A 123 12.03 -10.78 3.32
C ASN A 123 11.97 -9.32 3.80
N THR A 124 13.02 -8.85 4.45
CA THR A 124 13.10 -7.47 4.99
C THR A 124 13.04 -6.40 3.90
N ASP A 125 13.60 -6.67 2.72
CA ASP A 125 13.55 -5.73 1.59
C ASP A 125 12.10 -5.53 1.11
N LEU A 126 11.31 -6.61 1.06
CA LEU A 126 9.89 -6.55 0.70
C LEU A 126 9.03 -5.91 1.80
N ILE A 127 9.42 -6.07 3.08
CA ILE A 127 8.75 -5.37 4.18
C ILE A 127 8.90 -3.87 4.00
N ASP A 128 10.12 -3.38 3.78
CA ASP A 128 10.40 -1.95 3.61
C ASP A 128 9.68 -1.37 2.38
N GLU A 129 9.69 -2.10 1.26
CA GLU A 129 8.99 -1.72 0.04
C GLU A 129 7.47 -1.59 0.28
N LYS A 130 6.85 -2.60 0.91
CA LYS A 130 5.42 -2.59 1.22
C LYS A 130 5.04 -1.57 2.30
N LEU A 131 5.94 -1.27 3.22
CA LEU A 131 5.77 -0.16 4.17
C LEU A 131 5.77 1.18 3.44
N LYS A 132 6.73 1.44 2.55
CA LYS A 132 6.77 2.67 1.74
C LYS A 132 5.48 2.85 0.94
N GLU A 133 5.06 1.82 0.20
CA GLU A 133 3.81 1.83 -0.56
C GLU A 133 2.58 2.09 0.33
N GLY A 134 2.50 1.44 1.49
CA GLY A 134 1.40 1.60 2.42
C GLY A 134 1.33 2.99 3.03
N ILE A 135 2.48 3.57 3.38
CA ILE A 135 2.59 4.93 3.92
C ILE A 135 2.24 5.96 2.83
N GLU A 136 2.75 5.78 1.62
CA GLU A 136 2.39 6.65 0.48
C GLU A 136 0.88 6.61 0.23
N TYR A 137 0.29 5.41 0.30
CA TYR A 137 -1.15 5.26 0.17
C TYR A 137 -1.93 5.97 1.28
N LEU A 138 -1.46 5.85 2.53
CA LEU A 138 -2.05 6.53 3.70
C LEU A 138 -1.98 8.06 3.57
N SER A 139 -0.87 8.60 3.06
CA SER A 139 -0.64 10.03 2.92
C SER A 139 -1.59 10.73 1.94
N LYS A 140 -2.28 9.99 1.06
CA LYS A 140 -3.27 10.52 0.12
C LYS A 140 -4.54 11.01 0.82
N PHE A 141 -4.82 10.54 2.04
CA PHE A 141 -6.03 10.87 2.80
C PHE A 141 -5.75 11.86 3.91
N ASN A 142 -6.77 12.63 4.30
CA ASN A 142 -6.70 13.53 5.43
C ASN A 142 -6.93 12.78 6.76
N PRO A 143 -6.46 13.30 7.90
CA PRO A 143 -6.60 12.61 9.19
C PRO A 143 -8.05 12.29 9.56
N GLU A 144 -8.98 13.18 9.19
CA GLU A 144 -10.42 13.04 9.47
C GLU A 144 -11.08 11.92 8.65
N GLU A 145 -10.50 11.60 7.48
CA GLU A 145 -10.99 10.57 6.56
C GLU A 145 -10.46 9.18 6.88
N ILE A 146 -9.52 9.09 7.84
CA ILE A 146 -8.85 7.85 8.19
C ILE A 146 -9.36 7.34 9.54
N ILE A 147 -9.68 6.05 9.58
CA ILE A 147 -9.97 5.34 10.81
C ILE A 147 -8.97 4.18 10.96
N LEU A 148 -8.31 4.10 12.11
CA LEU A 148 -7.44 2.99 12.46
C LEU A 148 -8.14 2.09 13.48
N VAL A 149 -8.16 0.80 13.21
CA VAL A 149 -8.72 -0.22 14.10
C VAL A 149 -7.62 -1.19 14.51
N CYS A 150 -7.36 -1.27 15.81
CA CYS A 150 -6.36 -2.15 16.39
C CYS A 150 -6.88 -2.78 17.68
N LYS A 151 -7.57 -3.89 17.57
CA LYS A 151 -8.08 -4.62 18.74
C LYS A 151 -6.96 -5.34 19.51
N ARG A 152 -5.82 -5.58 18.86
CA ARG A 152 -4.69 -6.26 19.45
C ARG A 152 -4.03 -5.40 20.53
N GLN A 153 -3.99 -5.92 21.78
CA GLN A 153 -3.44 -5.21 22.96
C GLN A 153 -1.99 -4.75 22.74
N ALA A 154 -1.18 -5.57 22.07
CA ALA A 154 0.21 -5.24 21.75
C ALA A 154 0.38 -3.93 20.95
N GLY A 155 -0.65 -3.50 20.19
CA GLY A 155 -0.60 -2.28 19.39
C GLY A 155 -1.25 -1.05 20.05
N TRP A 156 -1.89 -1.16 21.22
CA TRP A 156 -2.67 -0.05 21.77
C TRP A 156 -1.82 1.19 22.06
N LYS A 157 -0.70 1.04 22.78
CA LYS A 157 0.19 2.16 23.13
C LYS A 157 0.62 2.92 21.88
N ALA A 158 1.06 2.20 20.85
CA ALA A 158 1.52 2.78 19.60
C ALA A 158 0.37 3.40 18.77
N ALA A 159 -0.79 2.75 18.72
CA ALA A 159 -1.96 3.26 18.01
C ALA A 159 -2.53 4.53 18.67
N GLU A 160 -2.58 4.60 19.98
CA GLU A 160 -2.99 5.80 20.73
C GLU A 160 -2.00 6.95 20.55
N ALA A 161 -0.70 6.66 20.50
CA ALA A 161 0.32 7.66 20.20
C ALA A 161 0.16 8.23 18.78
N LEU A 162 -0.06 7.36 17.80
CA LEU A 162 -0.33 7.78 16.42
C LEU A 162 -1.55 8.71 16.38
N SER A 163 -2.64 8.36 17.08
CA SER A 163 -3.84 9.20 17.15
C SER A 163 -3.56 10.59 17.70
N LYS A 164 -2.79 10.67 18.80
CA LYS A 164 -2.45 11.96 19.44
C LYS A 164 -1.59 12.85 18.55
N LEU A 165 -0.68 12.26 17.78
CA LEU A 165 0.28 12.98 16.95
C LEU A 165 -0.30 13.40 15.58
N THR A 166 -1.15 12.57 14.99
CA THR A 166 -1.69 12.78 13.64
C THR A 166 -3.13 13.29 13.62
N GLY A 167 -3.88 13.12 14.72
CA GLY A 167 -5.32 13.40 14.77
C GLY A 167 -6.19 12.31 14.14
N ILE A 168 -5.61 11.22 13.68
CA ILE A 168 -6.36 10.08 13.12
C ILE A 168 -7.19 9.41 14.20
N ARG A 169 -8.44 9.11 13.91
CA ARG A 169 -9.34 8.42 14.83
C ARG A 169 -8.95 6.95 15.00
N VAL A 170 -8.78 6.50 16.24
CA VAL A 170 -8.32 5.14 16.54
C VAL A 170 -9.30 4.40 17.46
N PHE A 171 -9.58 3.14 17.14
CA PHE A 171 -10.32 2.21 17.98
C PHE A 171 -9.40 1.09 18.46
N THR A 172 -9.09 1.08 19.77
CA THR A 172 -8.16 0.13 20.37
C THR A 172 -8.86 -1.08 20.98
N LYS A 173 -9.68 -0.89 21.99
CA LYS A 173 -10.27 -2.00 22.79
C LYS A 173 -11.41 -2.71 22.07
N LYS A 174 -12.36 -1.96 21.55
CA LYS A 174 -13.56 -2.47 20.89
C LYS A 174 -13.94 -1.56 19.73
N TYR A 175 -14.13 -2.15 18.57
CA TYR A 175 -14.74 -1.47 17.44
C TYR A 175 -16.27 -1.49 17.63
N PRO A 176 -16.93 -0.33 17.70
CA PRO A 176 -18.39 -0.27 17.79
C PRO A 176 -18.99 -0.72 16.45
N ALA A 177 -19.75 -1.82 16.48
CA ALA A 177 -20.42 -2.30 15.28
C ALA A 177 -21.44 -1.26 14.78
N GLY A 178 -21.44 -1.05 13.47
CA GLY A 178 -22.36 -0.12 12.81
C GLY A 178 -21.90 1.35 12.79
N ILE A 179 -20.72 1.69 13.34
CA ILE A 179 -20.23 3.07 13.35
C ILE A 179 -20.02 3.64 11.93
N LEU A 180 -19.75 2.78 10.96
CA LEU A 180 -19.57 3.14 9.55
C LEU A 180 -20.84 2.92 8.72
N THR A 181 -21.82 2.17 9.22
CA THR A 181 -22.97 1.72 8.44
C THR A 181 -24.29 2.29 8.92
N ASN A 182 -24.42 2.65 10.20
CA ASN A 182 -25.66 3.12 10.78
C ASN A 182 -25.62 4.63 11.10
N THR A 183 -26.27 5.41 10.28
CA THR A 183 -26.37 6.88 10.41
C THR A 183 -27.16 7.37 11.65
N GLN A 184 -27.90 6.46 12.31
CA GLN A 184 -28.66 6.81 13.53
C GLN A 184 -27.80 6.79 14.81
N LEU A 185 -26.59 6.28 14.73
CA LEU A 185 -25.67 6.28 15.87
C LEU A 185 -25.10 7.68 16.09
N LYS A 186 -24.99 8.08 17.39
CA LYS A 186 -24.38 9.37 17.75
C LYS A 186 -22.90 9.49 17.34
N ASP A 187 -22.21 8.33 17.31
CA ASP A 187 -20.78 8.23 16.98
C ASP A 187 -20.55 7.88 15.51
N PHE A 188 -21.59 7.93 14.67
CA PHE A 188 -21.46 7.68 13.23
C PHE A 188 -20.36 8.54 12.62
N THR A 189 -19.53 7.93 11.81
CA THR A 189 -18.41 8.60 11.16
C THR A 189 -18.30 8.12 9.72
N GLU A 190 -18.21 9.07 8.81
CA GLU A 190 -17.86 8.80 7.42
C GLU A 190 -16.35 8.84 7.28
N ASN A 191 -15.77 7.79 6.71
CA ASN A 191 -14.36 7.69 6.40
C ASN A 191 -14.16 7.27 4.96
N GLU A 192 -12.99 7.56 4.41
CA GLU A 192 -12.59 7.09 3.07
C GLU A 192 -11.60 5.93 3.16
N LEU A 193 -10.82 5.86 4.24
CA LEU A 193 -9.83 4.83 4.46
C LEU A 193 -9.96 4.23 5.86
N THR A 194 -10.02 2.90 5.93
CA THR A 194 -9.89 2.16 7.18
C THR A 194 -8.56 1.41 7.22
N VAL A 195 -7.77 1.65 8.26
CA VAL A 195 -6.54 0.90 8.55
C VAL A 195 -6.87 -0.24 9.51
N VAL A 196 -6.64 -1.47 9.08
CA VAL A 196 -6.96 -2.69 9.83
C VAL A 196 -5.65 -3.36 10.26
N CYS A 197 -5.46 -3.58 11.56
CA CYS A 197 -4.22 -4.17 12.08
C CYS A 197 -4.17 -5.69 11.99
N ASP A 198 -5.31 -6.35 12.05
CA ASP A 198 -5.37 -7.81 11.98
C ASP A 198 -6.67 -8.26 11.29
N HIS A 199 -6.54 -9.01 10.21
CA HIS A 199 -7.69 -9.54 9.47
C HIS A 199 -8.67 -10.33 10.36
N TRP A 200 -8.17 -11.09 11.32
CA TRP A 200 -8.98 -11.95 12.15
C TRP A 200 -9.67 -11.21 13.32
N LEU A 201 -8.91 -10.37 14.01
CA LEU A 201 -9.41 -9.66 15.19
C LEU A 201 -10.32 -8.49 14.82
N ASP A 202 -9.97 -7.79 13.75
CA ASP A 202 -10.66 -6.58 13.30
C ASP A 202 -11.64 -6.85 12.14
N LYS A 203 -12.07 -8.12 12.02
CA LYS A 203 -12.94 -8.59 10.93
C LYS A 203 -14.22 -7.75 10.78
N ASN A 204 -14.82 -7.31 11.88
CA ASN A 204 -16.06 -6.53 11.82
C ASN A 204 -15.83 -5.16 11.15
N ALA A 205 -14.74 -4.47 11.49
CA ALA A 205 -14.39 -3.21 10.85
C ALA A 205 -14.09 -3.39 9.36
N LEU A 206 -13.42 -4.49 9.00
CA LEU A 206 -13.17 -4.84 7.61
C LEU A 206 -14.48 -5.05 6.84
N ILE A 207 -15.42 -5.82 7.39
CA ILE A 207 -16.71 -6.10 6.74
C ILE A 207 -17.52 -4.81 6.58
N ASP A 208 -17.63 -3.99 7.62
CA ASP A 208 -18.37 -2.72 7.58
C ASP A 208 -17.77 -1.79 6.51
N THR A 209 -16.43 -1.72 6.41
CA THR A 209 -15.75 -0.92 5.39
C THR A 209 -16.01 -1.44 3.97
N LEU A 210 -16.04 -2.75 3.78
CA LEU A 210 -16.34 -3.36 2.48
C LEU A 210 -17.81 -3.15 2.06
N ILE A 211 -18.74 -3.21 3.03
CA ILE A 211 -20.16 -2.91 2.78
C ILE A 211 -20.33 -1.47 2.32
N THR A 212 -19.64 -0.53 2.95
CA THR A 212 -19.66 0.89 2.58
C THR A 212 -18.83 1.21 1.33
N LYS A 213 -18.17 0.21 0.73
CA LYS A 213 -17.31 0.33 -0.46
C LYS A 213 -16.16 1.35 -0.29
N LYS A 214 -15.68 1.50 0.93
CA LYS A 214 -14.54 2.36 1.25
C LYS A 214 -13.22 1.59 1.12
N LYS A 215 -12.10 2.31 1.16
CA LYS A 215 -10.76 1.76 0.96
C LYS A 215 -10.23 1.13 2.25
N VAL A 216 -9.41 0.09 2.09
CA VAL A 216 -8.81 -0.65 3.21
C VAL A 216 -7.30 -0.71 3.04
N LEU A 217 -6.57 -0.27 4.07
CA LEU A 217 -5.14 -0.53 4.26
C LEU A 217 -5.01 -1.58 5.37
N MET A 218 -4.35 -2.69 5.10
CA MET A 218 -4.28 -3.80 6.04
C MET A 218 -2.84 -4.13 6.42
N ILE A 219 -2.60 -4.33 7.72
CA ILE A 219 -1.34 -4.87 8.22
C ILE A 219 -1.48 -6.40 8.33
N CYS A 220 -0.68 -7.13 7.56
CA CYS A 220 -0.79 -8.57 7.43
C CYS A 220 0.46 -9.30 7.93
N ASP A 221 0.25 -10.27 8.81
CA ASP A 221 1.23 -11.31 9.14
C ASP A 221 1.06 -12.51 8.18
N THR A 222 1.94 -13.49 8.25
CA THR A 222 1.95 -14.69 7.40
C THR A 222 0.66 -15.51 7.44
N ASN A 223 -0.09 -15.47 8.56
CA ASN A 223 -1.35 -16.19 8.73
C ASN A 223 -2.60 -15.40 8.35
N ASN A 224 -2.45 -14.16 7.90
CA ASN A 224 -3.57 -13.32 7.53
C ASN A 224 -3.94 -13.49 6.05
N PHE A 225 -5.20 -13.21 5.71
CA PHE A 225 -5.62 -13.07 4.32
C PHE A 225 -5.62 -11.59 3.95
N SER A 226 -5.19 -11.29 2.75
CA SER A 226 -5.22 -9.91 2.20
C SER A 226 -6.51 -9.61 1.43
N THR A 227 -7.51 -10.48 1.53
CA THR A 227 -8.77 -10.33 0.80
C THR A 227 -9.51 -9.07 1.26
N GLY A 228 -9.90 -8.24 0.30
CA GLY A 228 -10.59 -6.97 0.56
C GLY A 228 -9.69 -5.79 0.87
N ALA A 229 -8.36 -5.97 0.95
CA ALA A 229 -7.42 -4.87 1.12
C ALA A 229 -7.09 -4.23 -0.24
N ASN A 230 -7.10 -2.89 -0.30
CA ASN A 230 -6.61 -2.14 -1.45
C ASN A 230 -5.08 -2.04 -1.42
N GLN A 231 -4.51 -1.91 -0.21
CA GLN A 231 -3.07 -1.90 0.01
C GLN A 231 -2.73 -2.73 1.25
N VAL A 232 -1.58 -3.40 1.22
CA VAL A 232 -1.13 -4.29 2.29
C VAL A 232 0.25 -3.87 2.79
N ILE A 233 0.37 -3.72 4.09
CA ILE A 233 1.65 -3.61 4.81
C ILE A 233 1.97 -4.99 5.37
N ILE A 234 3.19 -5.45 5.17
CA ILE A 234 3.62 -6.77 5.60
C ILE A 234 4.49 -6.64 6.85
N GLY A 235 4.21 -7.47 7.84
CA GLY A 235 5.02 -7.53 9.05
C GLY A 235 4.33 -8.31 10.16
N ASN A 236 5.07 -8.52 11.23
CA ASN A 236 4.56 -9.19 12.41
C ASN A 236 3.56 -8.29 13.15
N ASN A 237 2.29 -8.65 13.11
CA ASN A 237 1.25 -7.89 13.80
C ASN A 237 0.94 -8.40 15.23
N LYS A 238 1.76 -9.30 15.77
CA LYS A 238 1.54 -9.91 17.10
C LYS A 238 2.43 -9.35 18.20
N SER A 239 3.63 -8.93 17.83
CA SER A 239 4.60 -8.37 18.77
C SER A 239 4.37 -6.87 18.99
N GLN A 240 4.50 -6.42 20.22
CA GLN A 240 4.43 -5.00 20.60
C GLN A 240 5.56 -4.21 19.91
N ARG A 241 6.79 -4.72 19.90
CA ARG A 241 7.93 -4.09 19.27
C ARG A 241 7.71 -3.90 17.76
N SER A 242 7.22 -4.93 17.10
CA SER A 242 6.96 -4.87 15.65
C SER A 242 5.86 -3.88 15.29
N LEU A 243 4.72 -3.92 16.00
CA LEU A 243 3.64 -2.93 15.78
C LEU A 243 4.11 -1.52 16.13
N GLY A 244 4.94 -1.36 17.17
CA GLY A 244 5.56 -0.09 17.53
C GLY A 244 6.35 0.50 16.36
N VAL A 245 7.22 -0.29 15.73
CA VAL A 245 8.00 0.15 14.55
C VAL A 245 7.09 0.50 13.37
N ILE A 246 6.09 -0.31 13.06
CA ILE A 246 5.16 -0.05 11.95
C ILE A 246 4.43 1.29 12.19
N PHE A 247 3.85 1.50 13.37
CA PHE A 247 3.15 2.75 13.68
C PHE A 247 4.09 3.96 13.78
N TYR A 248 5.30 3.79 14.30
CA TYR A 248 6.32 4.83 14.28
C TYR A 248 6.61 5.32 12.87
N LEU A 249 6.89 4.39 11.95
CA LEU A 249 7.19 4.72 10.56
C LEU A 249 5.98 5.35 9.86
N MET A 250 4.78 4.82 10.08
CA MET A 250 3.55 5.41 9.56
C MET A 250 3.37 6.84 10.07
N THR A 251 3.56 7.09 11.35
CA THR A 251 3.42 8.43 11.95
C THR A 251 4.48 9.38 11.42
N ARG A 252 5.75 8.97 11.40
CA ARG A 252 6.87 9.79 10.96
C ARG A 252 6.71 10.26 9.52
N GLU A 253 6.47 9.34 8.63
CA GLU A 253 6.37 9.66 7.21
C GLU A 253 5.05 10.36 6.86
N TYR A 254 3.95 10.03 7.55
CA TYR A 254 2.67 10.73 7.40
C TYR A 254 2.77 12.19 7.83
N CYS A 255 3.39 12.48 9.00
CA CYS A 255 3.63 13.84 9.46
C CYS A 255 4.51 14.62 8.48
N LYS A 256 5.56 13.98 7.93
CA LYS A 256 6.39 14.61 6.88
C LYS A 256 5.57 14.94 5.63
N ALA A 257 4.76 14.00 5.14
CA ALA A 257 3.97 14.18 3.93
C ALA A 257 2.90 15.28 4.08
N LYS A 258 2.29 15.39 5.26
CA LYS A 258 1.27 16.42 5.57
C LYS A 258 1.86 17.73 6.12
N GLY A 259 3.16 17.80 6.36
CA GLY A 259 3.82 19.00 6.92
C GLY A 259 3.43 19.29 8.37
N ILE A 260 3.00 18.28 9.12
CA ILE A 260 2.61 18.39 10.53
C ILE A 260 3.90 18.48 11.37
N LYS A 261 4.13 19.62 12.02
CA LYS A 261 5.29 19.83 12.89
C LYS A 261 4.98 19.38 14.32
N VAL A 262 5.22 18.11 14.59
CA VAL A 262 5.05 17.52 15.93
C VAL A 262 6.32 16.78 16.29
N GLU A 263 6.74 16.88 17.56
CA GLU A 263 7.85 16.09 18.08
C GLU A 263 7.42 14.63 18.22
N ILE A 264 8.05 13.77 17.44
CA ILE A 264 7.78 12.33 17.43
C ILE A 264 8.79 11.70 18.39
N PRO A 265 8.32 10.92 19.40
CA PRO A 265 9.22 10.20 20.30
C PRO A 265 10.15 9.26 19.54
N GLU A 266 11.30 8.97 20.14
CA GLU A 266 12.28 8.04 19.55
C GLU A 266 11.71 6.62 19.40
N LEU A 267 12.33 5.83 18.53
CA LEU A 267 11.90 4.48 18.19
C LEU A 267 11.77 3.57 19.41
N ASP A 268 12.70 3.70 20.36
CA ASP A 268 12.77 2.87 21.55
C ASP A 268 11.55 3.05 22.47
N TRP A 269 10.96 4.26 22.49
CA TRP A 269 9.70 4.50 23.19
C TRP A 269 8.52 3.72 22.56
N TRP A 270 8.47 3.65 21.21
CA TRP A 270 7.42 2.93 20.50
C TRP A 270 7.55 1.42 20.63
N THR A 271 8.76 0.91 20.71
CA THR A 271 9.03 -0.53 20.92
C THR A 271 8.78 -0.98 22.36
N GLY A 272 8.67 -0.04 23.30
CA GLY A 272 8.48 -0.32 24.72
C GLY A 272 9.76 -0.74 25.44
N GLU A 273 10.91 -0.36 24.93
CA GLU A 273 12.22 -0.56 25.59
C GLU A 273 12.49 0.51 26.66
N ILE A 274 11.89 1.69 26.48
CA ILE A 274 11.90 2.78 27.46
C ILE A 274 10.47 3.03 27.90
N ASP A 275 10.16 2.75 29.17
CA ASP A 275 8.94 3.22 29.80
C ASP A 275 9.12 4.71 30.11
N GLY A 276 8.36 5.54 29.39
CA GLY A 276 8.36 6.99 29.59
C GLY A 276 7.49 7.43 30.74
#